data_2025c281d0d7d88b12506f6659f37f57
#
_entry.id   2025c281d0d7d88b12506f6659f37f57
#
_cell.length_a   1.000
_cell.length_b   1.000
_cell.length_c   1.000
_cell.angle_alpha   90.00
_cell.angle_beta   90.00
_cell.angle_gamma   90.00
#
_symmetry.space_group_name_H-M   'P 1'
#
loop_
_entity.id
_entity.type
_entity.pdbx_description
1 polymer ?
#
loop_
_entity_poly.entity_id
_entity_poly.type
_entity_poly.pdbx_seq_one_letter_code
_entity_poly.pdbx_strand_id
1 'polypeptide(L)'
;TTMIRSYWELGDILHFDPDTAKRNMELGYYDTRRAMGYLRGCAYAVSTDAQSCADAAAFDWKFTRLQKAVREKYPVTLTADAALLLARMKDAQLAPLEAAAEDAGVDPTRFYTTRTLAQAFLAACDKERMESFAPLFTGSSTAGQAALAALLPNTFLQALVWRTLTASALPEVTEDEGL
;
A
#
# COMPACT_ATOMS: atom_id res chain seq x y z
N THR A 1 -4.39 4.12 -29.22
CA THR A 1 -4.03 5.27 -28.36
C THR A 1 -4.08 4.81 -26.91
N THR A 2 -2.98 4.93 -26.18
CA THR A 2 -2.93 4.60 -24.75
C THR A 2 -3.21 5.88 -23.96
N MET A 3 -4.25 5.85 -23.12
CA MET A 3 -4.56 6.96 -22.22
C MET A 3 -3.88 6.69 -20.86
N ILE A 4 -3.00 7.59 -20.43
CA ILE A 4 -2.35 7.55 -19.14
C ILE A 4 -3.16 8.45 -18.20
N ARG A 5 -3.61 7.89 -17.08
CA ARG A 5 -4.33 8.63 -16.03
C ARG A 5 -3.44 8.70 -14.81
N SER A 6 -3.32 9.86 -14.21
CA SER A 6 -2.65 10.00 -12.93
C SER A 6 -3.43 9.27 -11.83
N TYR A 7 -2.70 8.56 -10.97
CA TYR A 7 -3.25 7.99 -9.75
C TYR A 7 -3.45 9.08 -8.68
N TRP A 8 -2.46 9.98 -8.57
CA TRP A 8 -2.46 11.05 -7.58
C TRP A 8 -3.16 12.30 -8.12
N GLU A 9 -3.81 13.03 -7.24
CA GLU A 9 -4.35 14.34 -7.57
C GLU A 9 -3.20 15.30 -7.90
N LEU A 10 -3.29 15.95 -9.07
CA LEU A 10 -2.29 16.88 -9.57
C LEU A 10 -2.54 18.33 -9.10
N GLY A 11 -3.57 18.56 -8.28
CA GLY A 11 -3.96 19.87 -7.80
C GLY A 11 -4.76 20.68 -8.82
N ASP A 12 -5.00 21.95 -8.50
CA ASP A 12 -5.76 22.88 -9.34
C ASP A 12 -4.86 23.44 -10.46
N ILE A 13 -5.40 23.50 -11.69
CA ILE A 13 -4.75 24.06 -12.88
C ILE A 13 -4.41 25.55 -12.72
N LEU A 14 -5.03 26.25 -11.79
CA LEU A 14 -4.79 27.67 -11.54
C LEU A 14 -3.70 27.94 -10.48
N HIS A 15 -3.20 26.92 -9.82
CA HIS A 15 -2.11 27.05 -8.84
C HIS A 15 -0.75 26.72 -9.47
N PHE A 16 -0.01 27.76 -9.85
CA PHE A 16 1.35 27.64 -10.40
C PHE A 16 2.38 27.77 -9.28
N ASP A 17 2.51 26.73 -8.48
CA ASP A 17 3.55 26.60 -7.48
C ASP A 17 4.69 25.73 -8.04
N PRO A 18 5.97 26.17 -7.98
CA PRO A 18 7.10 25.42 -8.53
C PRO A 18 7.27 24.03 -7.94
N ASP A 19 7.03 23.87 -6.63
CA ASP A 19 7.18 22.58 -5.95
C ASP A 19 6.07 21.60 -6.37
N THR A 20 4.84 22.09 -6.49
CA THR A 20 3.72 21.32 -7.04
C THR A 20 3.96 20.92 -8.48
N ALA A 21 4.49 21.84 -9.31
CA ALA A 21 4.82 21.56 -10.70
C ALA A 21 5.89 20.47 -10.81
N LYS A 22 6.96 20.56 -10.02
CA LYS A 22 8.02 19.54 -9.97
C LYS A 22 7.46 18.19 -9.55
N ARG A 23 6.68 18.15 -8.46
CA ARG A 23 6.00 16.94 -7.99
C ARG A 23 5.15 16.30 -9.10
N ASN A 24 4.35 17.10 -9.80
CA ASN A 24 3.46 16.61 -10.86
C ASN A 24 4.24 16.07 -12.06
N MET A 25 5.38 16.67 -12.41
CA MET A 25 6.28 16.16 -13.44
C MET A 25 6.85 14.79 -13.07
N GLU A 26 7.31 14.61 -11.84
CA GLU A 26 7.83 13.32 -11.35
C GLU A 26 6.74 12.25 -11.35
N LEU A 27 5.54 12.56 -10.85
CA LEU A 27 4.40 11.63 -10.88
C LEU A 27 4.01 11.24 -12.32
N GLY A 28 3.92 12.20 -13.24
CA GLY A 28 3.62 11.94 -14.66
C GLY A 28 4.69 11.11 -15.36
N TYR A 29 5.96 11.31 -15.01
CA TYR A 29 7.05 10.47 -15.49
C TYR A 29 6.87 9.00 -15.04
N TYR A 30 6.57 8.77 -13.76
CA TYR A 30 6.33 7.44 -13.23
C TYR A 30 5.06 6.80 -13.80
N ASP A 31 3.96 7.55 -13.96
CA ASP A 31 2.73 7.07 -14.59
C ASP A 31 3.01 6.57 -16.02
N THR A 32 3.81 7.32 -16.79
CA THR A 32 4.22 6.94 -18.13
C THR A 32 5.04 5.66 -18.13
N ARG A 33 6.00 5.53 -17.24
CA ARG A 33 6.83 4.33 -17.13
C ARG A 33 6.03 3.09 -16.70
N ARG A 34 5.03 3.26 -15.82
CA ARG A 34 4.10 2.18 -15.47
C ARG A 34 3.25 1.75 -16.66
N ALA A 35 2.70 2.70 -17.40
CA ALA A 35 1.91 2.42 -18.60
C ALA A 35 2.70 1.67 -19.69
N MET A 36 4.02 1.87 -19.74
CA MET A 36 4.95 1.16 -20.63
C MET A 36 5.45 -0.18 -20.06
N GLY A 37 5.08 -0.55 -18.85
CA GLY A 37 5.50 -1.80 -18.20
C GLY A 37 6.92 -1.78 -17.61
N TYR A 38 7.58 -0.62 -17.52
CA TYR A 38 8.90 -0.48 -16.90
C TYR A 38 8.87 -0.39 -15.38
N LEU A 39 7.71 -0.14 -14.82
CA LEU A 39 7.48 -0.09 -13.38
C LEU A 39 6.25 -0.88 -12.99
N ARG A 40 6.23 -1.34 -11.76
CA ARG A 40 5.08 -1.95 -11.09
C ARG A 40 4.39 -0.94 -10.18
N GLY A 41 3.29 -1.39 -9.59
CA GLY A 41 2.48 -0.62 -8.66
C GLY A 41 1.45 0.27 -9.34
N CYS A 42 0.59 0.86 -8.55
CA CYS A 42 -0.45 1.80 -8.98
C CYS A 42 -0.20 3.19 -8.40
N ALA A 43 0.06 3.28 -7.09
CA ALA A 43 0.30 4.52 -6.37
C ALA A 43 1.79 4.90 -6.36
N TYR A 44 2.67 3.91 -6.23
CA TYR A 44 4.11 4.11 -6.12
C TYR A 44 4.87 3.59 -7.34
N ALA A 45 6.04 4.17 -7.60
CA ALA A 45 6.94 3.72 -8.66
C ALA A 45 7.82 2.58 -8.11
N VAL A 46 7.41 1.32 -8.34
CA VAL A 46 8.11 0.15 -7.82
C VAL A 46 8.88 -0.56 -8.93
N SER A 47 10.11 -0.97 -8.63
CA SER A 47 10.99 -1.70 -9.55
C SER A 47 10.36 -3.01 -10.04
N THR A 48 10.69 -3.36 -11.29
CA THR A 48 10.37 -4.65 -11.93
C THR A 48 11.51 -5.66 -11.87
N ASP A 49 12.61 -5.35 -11.15
CA ASP A 49 13.72 -6.29 -11.00
C ASP A 49 13.30 -7.60 -10.31
N ALA A 50 14.06 -8.66 -10.54
CA ALA A 50 13.74 -10.00 -10.05
C ALA A 50 13.65 -10.07 -8.52
N GLN A 51 14.50 -9.33 -7.81
CA GLN A 51 14.50 -9.30 -6.34
C GLN A 51 13.26 -8.59 -5.81
N SER A 52 12.92 -7.42 -6.36
CA SER A 52 11.72 -6.68 -5.97
C SER A 52 10.44 -7.49 -6.25
N CYS A 53 10.40 -8.24 -7.35
CA CYS A 53 9.30 -9.15 -7.66
C CYS A 53 9.22 -10.32 -6.68
N ALA A 54 10.36 -10.91 -6.31
CA ALA A 54 10.42 -12.01 -5.35
C ALA A 54 10.01 -11.56 -3.94
N ASP A 55 10.47 -10.38 -3.51
CA ASP A 55 10.09 -9.79 -2.22
C ASP A 55 8.57 -9.55 -2.15
N ALA A 56 7.96 -9.02 -3.22
CA ALA A 56 6.52 -8.83 -3.28
C ALA A 56 5.74 -10.15 -3.24
N ALA A 57 6.26 -11.19 -3.89
CA ALA A 57 5.64 -12.52 -3.89
C ALA A 57 5.77 -13.24 -2.54
N ALA A 58 6.77 -12.89 -1.74
CA ALA A 58 7.00 -13.48 -0.42
C ALA A 58 6.01 -12.99 0.64
N PHE A 59 5.31 -11.86 0.42
CA PHE A 59 4.34 -11.34 1.36
C PHE A 59 3.04 -12.15 1.33
N ASP A 60 2.80 -12.93 2.40
CA ASP A 60 1.53 -13.62 2.63
C ASP A 60 0.56 -12.71 3.39
N TRP A 61 -0.19 -11.91 2.66
CA TRP A 61 -1.14 -10.98 3.26
C TRP A 61 -2.36 -11.64 3.91
N LYS A 62 -2.60 -12.93 3.69
CA LYS A 62 -3.76 -13.70 4.22
C LYS A 62 -5.13 -13.06 3.99
N PHE A 63 -5.23 -12.19 3.00
CA PHE A 63 -6.43 -11.39 2.75
C PHE A 63 -7.61 -12.17 2.19
N THR A 64 -7.39 -13.27 1.47
CA THR A 64 -8.45 -14.00 0.78
C THR A 64 -9.53 -14.49 1.73
N ARG A 65 -9.13 -15.02 2.90
CA ARG A 65 -10.07 -15.46 3.94
C ARG A 65 -10.83 -14.30 4.55
N LEU A 66 -10.15 -13.20 4.80
CA LEU A 66 -10.74 -12.00 5.37
C LEU A 66 -11.70 -11.33 4.39
N GLN A 67 -11.33 -11.19 3.11
CA GLN A 67 -12.22 -10.67 2.07
C GLN A 67 -13.52 -11.47 1.99
N LYS A 68 -13.42 -12.80 2.04
CA LYS A 68 -14.58 -13.68 2.02
C LYS A 68 -15.47 -13.43 3.25
N ALA A 69 -14.88 -13.39 4.45
CA ALA A 69 -15.61 -13.16 5.70
C ALA A 69 -16.31 -11.78 5.74
N VAL A 70 -15.62 -10.72 5.25
CA VAL A 70 -16.21 -9.37 5.18
C VAL A 70 -17.40 -9.35 4.22
N ARG A 71 -17.27 -9.97 3.03
CA ARG A 71 -18.36 -10.02 2.05
C ARG A 71 -19.57 -10.83 2.52
N GLU A 72 -19.34 -11.93 3.21
CA GLU A 72 -20.42 -12.79 3.70
C GLU A 72 -21.19 -12.16 4.85
N LYS A 73 -20.48 -11.46 5.75
CA LYS A 73 -21.10 -10.93 6.98
C LYS A 73 -21.66 -9.50 6.82
N TYR A 74 -21.12 -8.70 5.90
CA TYR A 74 -21.50 -7.31 5.70
C TYR A 74 -21.83 -6.97 4.23
N PRO A 75 -22.75 -7.71 3.57
CA PRO A 75 -22.96 -7.57 2.12
C PRO A 75 -23.52 -6.21 1.68
N VAL A 76 -24.15 -5.45 2.60
CA VAL A 76 -24.92 -4.22 2.27
C VAL A 76 -24.47 -2.99 3.05
N THR A 77 -23.67 -3.15 4.10
CA THR A 77 -23.32 -2.06 5.04
C THR A 77 -21.85 -1.66 5.01
N LEU A 78 -21.12 -2.07 3.97
CA LEU A 78 -19.75 -1.62 3.80
C LEU A 78 -19.72 -0.12 3.56
N THR A 79 -18.96 0.62 4.37
CA THR A 79 -18.63 2.00 4.06
C THR A 79 -17.91 2.09 2.71
N ALA A 80 -17.98 3.24 2.05
CA ALA A 80 -17.25 3.45 0.79
C ALA A 80 -15.75 3.10 0.94
N ASP A 81 -15.16 3.45 2.07
CA ASP A 81 -13.74 3.17 2.40
C ASP A 81 -13.46 1.67 2.54
N ALA A 82 -14.35 0.92 3.20
CA ALA A 82 -14.20 -0.52 3.31
C ALA A 82 -14.37 -1.23 1.95
N ALA A 83 -15.26 -0.72 1.08
CA ALA A 83 -15.42 -1.23 -0.28
C ALA A 83 -14.18 -0.92 -1.13
N LEU A 84 -13.62 0.28 -1.01
CA LEU A 84 -12.37 0.67 -1.66
C LEU A 84 -11.20 -0.18 -1.18
N LEU A 85 -11.08 -0.41 0.13
CA LEU A 85 -10.10 -1.31 0.71
C LEU A 85 -10.18 -2.70 0.09
N LEU A 86 -11.38 -3.30 0.04
CA LEU A 86 -11.57 -4.62 -0.55
C LEU A 86 -11.24 -4.66 -2.05
N ALA A 87 -11.48 -3.56 -2.77
CA ALA A 87 -11.10 -3.45 -4.18
C ALA A 87 -9.58 -3.40 -4.35
N ARG A 88 -8.88 -2.63 -3.52
CA ARG A 88 -7.40 -2.55 -3.49
C ARG A 88 -6.75 -3.89 -3.13
N MET A 89 -7.37 -4.68 -2.26
CA MET A 89 -6.89 -6.02 -1.87
C MET A 89 -7.03 -7.08 -2.97
N LYS A 90 -7.67 -6.79 -4.12
CA LYS A 90 -7.86 -7.78 -5.20
C LYS A 90 -6.59 -8.04 -6.00
N ASP A 91 -5.75 -7.04 -6.19
CA ASP A 91 -4.49 -7.16 -6.95
C ASP A 91 -3.33 -7.40 -5.99
N ALA A 92 -3.07 -8.59 -5.84
CA ALA A 92 -2.52 -9.46 -4.83
C ALA A 92 -1.19 -9.07 -4.18
N GLN A 93 -0.20 -8.50 -4.84
CA GLN A 93 1.15 -8.52 -4.26
C GLN A 93 1.63 -7.18 -3.68
N LEU A 94 1.36 -6.07 -4.34
CA LEU A 94 1.81 -4.75 -3.89
C LEU A 94 0.70 -3.88 -3.33
N ALA A 95 -0.53 -4.04 -3.81
CA ALA A 95 -1.64 -3.16 -3.49
C ALA A 95 -1.88 -2.95 -1.98
N PRO A 96 -1.75 -3.95 -1.10
CA PRO A 96 -1.88 -3.73 0.34
C PRO A 96 -0.77 -2.86 0.91
N LEU A 97 0.48 -3.06 0.46
CA LEU A 97 1.62 -2.26 0.88
C LEU A 97 1.49 -0.82 0.38
N GLU A 98 1.12 -0.64 -0.89
CA GLU A 98 0.91 0.69 -1.47
C GLU A 98 -0.18 1.47 -0.73
N ALA A 99 -1.32 0.84 -0.45
CA ALA A 99 -2.41 1.49 0.27
C ALA A 99 -2.03 1.83 1.72
N ALA A 100 -1.29 0.96 2.41
CA ALA A 100 -0.79 1.26 3.75
C ALA A 100 0.26 2.39 3.76
N ALA A 101 1.14 2.42 2.74
CA ALA A 101 2.13 3.47 2.56
C ALA A 101 1.49 4.83 2.23
N GLU A 102 0.43 4.83 1.40
CA GLU A 102 -0.37 6.03 1.10
C GLU A 102 -1.00 6.61 2.36
N ASP A 103 -1.65 5.77 3.17
CA ASP A 103 -2.27 6.18 4.44
C ASP A 103 -1.24 6.64 5.48
N ALA A 104 -0.01 6.12 5.43
CA ALA A 104 1.10 6.53 6.30
C ALA A 104 1.82 7.79 5.80
N GLY A 105 1.46 8.33 4.62
CA GLY A 105 2.05 9.53 4.06
C GLY A 105 3.45 9.34 3.47
N VAL A 106 3.77 8.14 3.00
CA VAL A 106 5.03 7.87 2.29
C VAL A 106 5.08 8.69 0.99
N ASP A 107 6.24 9.25 0.68
CA ASP A 107 6.43 10.13 -0.47
C ASP A 107 6.25 9.39 -1.81
N PRO A 108 5.25 9.73 -2.66
CA PRO A 108 5.00 9.05 -3.91
C PRO A 108 5.92 9.48 -5.06
N THR A 109 6.72 10.54 -4.87
CA THR A 109 7.62 11.10 -5.90
C THR A 109 8.96 10.36 -5.96
N ARG A 110 9.14 9.33 -5.13
CA ARG A 110 10.38 8.55 -5.09
C ARG A 110 10.23 7.22 -5.82
N PHE A 111 11.35 6.73 -6.33
CA PHE A 111 11.45 5.37 -6.85
C PHE A 111 11.74 4.40 -5.71
N TYR A 112 11.08 3.24 -5.73
CA TYR A 112 11.20 2.21 -4.70
C TYR A 112 11.48 0.84 -5.31
N THR A 113 12.19 0.00 -4.55
CA THR A 113 12.01 -1.45 -4.63
C THR A 113 10.88 -1.86 -3.69
N THR A 114 10.37 -3.08 -3.79
CA THR A 114 9.36 -3.58 -2.82
C THR A 114 9.86 -3.46 -1.39
N ARG A 115 11.14 -3.75 -1.16
CA ARG A 115 11.79 -3.69 0.16
C ARG A 115 11.90 -2.26 0.67
N THR A 116 12.38 -1.33 -0.14
CA THR A 116 12.52 0.07 0.29
C THR A 116 11.17 0.75 0.52
N LEU A 117 10.12 0.36 -0.22
CA LEU A 117 8.75 0.82 0.06
C LEU A 117 8.24 0.29 1.40
N ALA A 118 8.49 -1.00 1.69
CA ALA A 118 8.13 -1.59 2.98
C ALA A 118 8.86 -0.91 4.16
N GLN A 119 10.14 -0.61 4.00
CA GLN A 119 10.92 0.12 5.01
C GLN A 119 10.43 1.56 5.19
N ALA A 120 10.13 2.26 4.08
CA ALA A 120 9.57 3.61 4.14
C ALA A 120 8.22 3.62 4.88
N PHE A 121 7.35 2.64 4.63
CA PHE A 121 6.11 2.45 5.38
C PHE A 121 6.38 2.21 6.88
N LEU A 122 7.28 1.27 7.22
CA LEU A 122 7.61 0.97 8.63
C LEU A 122 8.23 2.17 9.38
N ALA A 123 8.94 3.05 8.66
CA ALA A 123 9.49 4.28 9.23
C ALA A 123 8.41 5.36 9.42
N ALA A 124 7.42 5.43 8.55
CA ALA A 124 6.36 6.43 8.58
C ALA A 124 5.17 6.06 9.48
N CYS A 125 4.92 4.76 9.68
CA CYS A 125 3.78 4.31 10.48
C CYS A 125 3.96 4.61 11.98
N ASP A 126 2.85 4.90 12.65
CA ASP A 126 2.78 5.06 14.11
C ASP A 126 2.90 3.69 14.79
N LYS A 127 4.11 3.38 15.29
CA LYS A 127 4.44 2.09 15.91
C LYS A 127 3.59 1.81 17.15
N GLU A 128 3.39 2.80 18.02
CA GLU A 128 2.61 2.63 19.25
C GLU A 128 1.16 2.26 18.94
N ARG A 129 0.59 2.92 17.94
CA ARG A 129 -0.74 2.60 17.44
C ARG A 129 -0.79 1.19 16.84
N MET A 130 0.20 0.79 16.06
CA MET A 130 0.25 -0.55 15.46
C MET A 130 0.40 -1.64 16.53
N GLU A 131 1.26 -1.43 17.53
CA GLU A 131 1.45 -2.35 18.66
C GLU A 131 0.19 -2.47 19.51
N SER A 132 -0.54 -1.38 19.76
CA SER A 132 -1.81 -1.42 20.48
C SER A 132 -2.91 -2.19 19.75
N PHE A 133 -2.84 -2.20 18.42
CA PHE A 133 -3.77 -2.94 17.55
C PHE A 133 -3.41 -4.43 17.42
N ALA A 134 -2.14 -4.80 17.59
CA ALA A 134 -1.64 -6.17 17.41
C ALA A 134 -2.40 -7.24 18.22
N PRO A 135 -2.77 -7.02 19.52
CA PRO A 135 -3.54 -7.99 20.29
C PRO A 135 -4.92 -8.30 19.70
N LEU A 136 -5.53 -7.32 19.02
CA LEU A 136 -6.84 -7.49 18.39
C LEU A 136 -6.81 -8.51 17.24
N PHE A 137 -5.65 -8.72 16.61
CA PHE A 137 -5.49 -9.75 15.56
C PHE A 137 -5.24 -11.15 16.14
N THR A 138 -4.57 -11.24 17.28
CA THR A 138 -4.22 -12.54 17.87
C THR A 138 -5.35 -13.14 18.68
N GLY A 139 -6.19 -12.31 19.28
CA GLY A 139 -7.32 -12.71 20.12
C GLY A 139 -8.68 -12.79 19.40
N SER A 140 -8.78 -12.25 18.19
CA SER A 140 -10.05 -12.14 17.48
C SER A 140 -10.32 -13.32 16.55
N SER A 141 -11.57 -13.81 16.55
CA SER A 141 -12.05 -14.69 15.52
C SER A 141 -12.04 -13.99 14.14
N THR A 142 -12.09 -14.78 13.05
CA THR A 142 -12.21 -14.22 11.68
C THR A 142 -13.37 -13.22 11.55
N ALA A 143 -14.46 -13.45 12.30
CA ALA A 143 -15.59 -12.53 12.35
C ALA A 143 -15.27 -11.22 13.07
N GLY A 144 -14.44 -11.24 14.13
CA GLY A 144 -13.97 -10.05 14.82
C GLY A 144 -13.03 -9.22 13.94
N GLN A 145 -12.12 -9.88 13.22
CA GLN A 145 -11.24 -9.20 12.26
C GLN A 145 -12.04 -8.57 11.10
N ALA A 146 -13.09 -9.25 10.62
CA ALA A 146 -13.97 -8.70 9.61
C ALA A 146 -14.73 -7.45 10.10
N ALA A 147 -15.16 -7.44 11.36
CA ALA A 147 -15.80 -6.28 11.97
C ALA A 147 -14.83 -5.09 12.09
N LEU A 148 -13.59 -5.33 12.53
CA LEU A 148 -12.54 -4.30 12.59
C LEU A 148 -12.22 -3.72 11.21
N ALA A 149 -12.09 -4.58 10.20
CA ALA A 149 -11.84 -4.15 8.82
C ALA A 149 -13.00 -3.31 8.25
N ALA A 150 -14.23 -3.56 8.67
CA ALA A 150 -15.40 -2.79 8.24
C ALA A 150 -15.54 -1.44 8.96
N LEU A 151 -15.13 -1.37 10.23
CA LEU A 151 -15.26 -0.16 11.05
C LEU A 151 -14.05 0.79 10.93
N LEU A 152 -12.85 0.23 10.80
CA LEU A 152 -11.58 0.98 10.78
C LEU A 152 -10.68 0.47 9.64
N PRO A 153 -11.11 0.59 8.36
CA PRO A 153 -10.46 -0.07 7.24
C PRO A 153 -8.97 0.31 7.09
N ASN A 154 -8.64 1.58 7.17
CA ASN A 154 -7.27 2.05 6.97
C ASN A 154 -6.34 1.61 8.11
N THR A 155 -6.76 1.80 9.37
CA THR A 155 -5.99 1.36 10.53
C THR A 155 -5.82 -0.16 10.54
N PHE A 156 -6.86 -0.89 10.17
CA PHE A 156 -6.80 -2.34 10.04
C PHE A 156 -5.78 -2.76 8.98
N LEU A 157 -5.80 -2.12 7.81
CA LEU A 157 -4.85 -2.43 6.73
C LEU A 157 -3.41 -2.13 7.13
N GLN A 158 -3.14 -0.94 7.69
CA GLN A 158 -1.82 -0.57 8.18
C GLN A 158 -1.30 -1.59 9.21
N ALA A 159 -2.12 -1.95 10.19
CA ALA A 159 -1.73 -2.91 11.23
C ALA A 159 -1.48 -4.32 10.67
N LEU A 160 -2.25 -4.74 9.67
CA LEU A 160 -2.05 -6.02 9.01
C LEU A 160 -0.76 -6.05 8.19
N VAL A 161 -0.49 -4.98 7.44
CA VAL A 161 0.75 -4.82 6.67
C VAL A 161 1.95 -4.74 7.62
N TRP A 162 1.89 -3.90 8.65
CA TRP A 162 2.93 -3.77 9.66
C TRP A 162 3.27 -5.12 10.30
N ARG A 163 2.26 -5.87 10.73
CA ARG A 163 2.46 -7.20 11.30
C ARG A 163 3.09 -8.18 10.32
N THR A 164 2.67 -8.17 9.07
CA THR A 164 3.21 -9.08 8.05
C THR A 164 4.68 -8.78 7.80
N LEU A 165 5.04 -7.50 7.68
CA LEU A 165 6.41 -7.07 7.44
C LEU A 165 7.33 -7.36 8.63
N THR A 166 6.88 -7.09 9.86
CA THR A 166 7.66 -7.37 11.08
C THR A 166 7.83 -8.86 11.34
N ALA A 167 6.84 -9.69 10.98
CA ALA A 167 6.96 -11.15 11.07
C ALA A 167 7.87 -11.76 9.99
N SER A 168 8.01 -11.09 8.84
CA SER A 168 8.80 -11.59 7.71
C SER A 168 10.31 -11.32 7.85
N ALA A 169 10.75 -10.64 8.93
CA ALA A 169 12.14 -10.28 9.20
C ALA A 169 12.86 -9.82 7.91
N LEU A 170 12.41 -8.70 7.34
CA LEU A 170 13.04 -8.13 6.14
C LEU A 170 14.53 -7.91 6.42
N PRO A 171 15.46 -8.52 5.63
CA PRO A 171 16.87 -8.27 5.80
C PRO A 171 17.16 -6.78 5.65
N GLU A 172 18.07 -6.27 6.47
CA GLU A 172 18.50 -4.86 6.38
C GLU A 172 19.07 -4.60 4.98
N VAL A 173 18.67 -3.49 4.38
CA VAL A 173 19.30 -3.00 3.14
C VAL A 173 20.69 -2.53 3.51
N THR A 174 21.72 -3.17 2.98
CA THR A 174 23.06 -2.61 2.98
C THR A 174 23.05 -1.37 2.07
N GLU A 175 23.60 -0.24 2.52
CA GLU A 175 23.55 1.08 1.84
C GLU A 175 24.14 1.10 0.41
N ASP A 176 24.62 -0.02 -0.09
CA ASP A 176 25.29 -0.15 -1.40
C ASP A 176 24.32 -0.35 -2.60
N GLU A 177 23.01 -0.48 -2.40
CA GLU A 177 22.04 -0.67 -3.51
C GLU A 177 21.37 0.63 -4.00
N GLY A 178 21.90 1.78 -3.64
CA GLY A 178 21.34 3.11 -3.91
C GLY A 178 22.15 3.97 -4.89
N LEU A 179 22.49 3.48 -6.10
CA LEU A 179 23.01 4.32 -7.20
C LEU A 179 22.35 3.95 -8.53
#